data_0b95e3a4cb1fb909b783b87c41a9cac2
#
_entry.id   0b95e3a4cb1fb909b783b87c41a9cac2
#
_cell.length_a   1.000
_cell.length_b   1.000
_cell.length_c   1.000
_cell.angle_alpha   90.00
_cell.angle_beta   90.00
_cell.angle_gamma   90.00
#
_symmetry.space_group_name_H-M   'P 1'
#
loop_
_entity.id
_entity.type
_entity.pdbx_description
1 polymer ?
#
loop_
_entity_poly.entity_id
_entity_poly.type
_entity_poly.pdbx_seq_one_letter_code
_entity_poly.pdbx_strand_id
1 'polypeptide(L)'
;MKKPMYKKGITLASTLILALSISACGSDNTAKNGGAAADSGSGNNAPAAKAPVKISYLTFRVGTHASAKMEEEQIKQFNAKYGDEVEVVVEEIPSDAAYVDKIKILAASGDVPDVVMGKDGVNDVLIKGNLATPFNEYLDKDAEWKAAIGEDALASNTRDGKIWSISDQKQNIGYFYNKEMFEKAGVKPAETWDEFMSNNEKLKAAGFVPLALMTGENAWTSNLILAAMIGTNGENGKAFMNTLHPTDFNTPEMIQALNMMKELLEKYTTKDALGAGYANAANAFSQGKAAMIANGPWMIGDFSDPAKSSEGFDAKVGVAAYPDNSLISTYEVGYMIGAKTPETREAAEKFIKFKTGLEGQAIALEYGNVMPVSSEVQPSDALKEKYPILVESITVAQKTQLHYRTLDSIVYPNVTDAWKNLYPKLAAGRATAEEIAQELTDIAAKNK
;
A
#
# COMPACT_ATOMS: atom_id res chain seq x y z
N MET A 1 43.97 9.77 36.63
CA MET A 1 43.89 11.20 36.96
C MET A 1 42.51 11.73 36.57
N LYS A 2 41.76 12.09 37.64
CA LYS A 2 40.72 13.12 37.79
C LYS A 2 39.74 13.43 36.63
N LYS A 3 38.45 13.06 36.89
CA LYS A 3 37.24 13.75 36.41
C LYS A 3 37.24 15.26 36.74
N PRO A 4 36.36 16.05 36.08
CA PRO A 4 35.25 16.50 36.89
C PRO A 4 33.85 16.36 36.23
N MET A 5 32.92 16.06 37.15
CA MET A 5 31.48 16.23 37.03
C MET A 5 31.08 17.71 37.04
N TYR A 6 30.05 18.08 36.30
CA TYR A 6 29.21 19.24 36.67
C TYR A 6 27.72 18.83 36.74
N LYS A 7 27.20 19.01 37.94
CA LYS A 7 25.78 18.94 38.30
C LYS A 7 25.21 20.36 38.36
N LYS A 8 23.89 20.42 38.27
CA LYS A 8 22.91 21.47 38.66
C LYS A 8 22.30 22.19 37.45
N GLY A 9 21.01 22.44 37.41
CA GLY A 9 20.00 22.40 38.44
C GLY A 9 18.61 22.68 37.82
N ILE A 10 17.64 22.19 38.55
CA ILE A 10 16.20 22.29 38.38
C ILE A 10 15.74 23.75 38.53
N THR A 11 14.81 24.23 37.70
CA THR A 11 13.86 25.24 38.13
C THR A 11 12.48 25.00 37.49
N LEU A 12 11.54 24.57 38.29
CA LEU A 12 10.09 24.66 38.08
C LEU A 12 9.68 26.15 38.14
N ALA A 13 8.82 26.56 37.25
CA ALA A 13 7.92 27.69 37.51
C ALA A 13 6.58 27.44 36.84
N SER A 14 5.65 27.02 37.64
CA SER A 14 4.20 26.99 37.36
C SER A 14 3.67 28.42 37.43
N THR A 15 2.89 28.82 36.42
CA THR A 15 1.97 29.96 36.64
C THR A 15 0.67 29.68 35.92
N LEU A 16 -0.31 29.35 36.75
CA LEU A 16 -1.74 29.24 36.46
C LEU A 16 -2.31 30.68 36.45
N ILE A 17 -2.98 31.08 35.38
CA ILE A 17 -3.87 32.25 35.40
C ILE A 17 -5.22 31.84 34.83
N LEU A 18 -6.14 31.69 35.78
CA LEU A 18 -7.59 31.58 35.58
C LEU A 18 -8.15 33.01 35.48
N ALA A 19 -8.86 33.33 34.44
CA ALA A 19 -9.71 34.51 34.41
C ALA A 19 -11.11 34.13 33.92
N LEU A 20 -11.99 33.93 34.89
CA LEU A 20 -13.45 33.97 34.73
C LEU A 20 -13.88 35.43 34.52
N SER A 21 -14.72 35.68 33.55
CA SER A 21 -15.60 36.86 33.54
C SER A 21 -17.03 36.42 33.19
N ILE A 22 -17.79 36.33 34.25
CA ILE A 22 -19.26 36.29 34.27
C ILE A 22 -19.74 37.72 34.15
N SER A 23 -20.67 38.01 33.26
CA SER A 23 -21.54 39.19 33.38
C SER A 23 -22.96 38.82 33.05
N ALA A 24 -23.77 38.91 34.06
CA ALA A 24 -25.20 38.66 34.09
C ALA A 24 -25.99 39.90 33.73
N CYS A 25 -27.15 39.66 33.19
CA CYS A 25 -28.43 40.37 33.24
C CYS A 25 -28.55 41.78 33.86
N GLY A 26 -29.30 42.62 33.18
CA GLY A 26 -29.97 43.79 33.76
C GLY A 26 -31.05 44.30 32.79
N SER A 27 -32.30 44.11 33.20
CA SER A 27 -33.53 44.64 32.58
C SER A 27 -33.66 46.11 32.92
N ASP A 28 -34.28 46.89 32.10
CA ASP A 28 -35.59 47.53 32.18
C ASP A 28 -35.69 48.88 31.47
N ASN A 29 -36.72 48.97 30.65
CA ASN A 29 -37.76 49.98 30.47
C ASN A 29 -37.42 51.46 30.13
N THR A 30 -37.93 51.97 29.08
CA THR A 30 -39.15 52.74 28.82
C THR A 30 -39.04 53.65 27.60
N ALA A 31 -39.97 53.40 26.66
CA ALA A 31 -40.83 54.31 25.87
C ALA A 31 -40.28 55.65 25.29
N LYS A 32 -40.37 55.90 24.00
CA LYS A 32 -41.46 56.50 23.25
C LYS A 32 -41.02 57.10 21.90
N ASN A 33 -41.83 56.75 20.94
CA ASN A 33 -42.32 57.56 19.79
C ASN A 33 -41.38 57.99 18.66
N GLY A 34 -41.76 57.51 17.47
CA GLY A 34 -42.00 58.43 16.36
C GLY A 34 -41.39 58.02 15.04
N GLY A 35 -42.23 57.64 14.06
CA GLY A 35 -41.94 57.87 12.67
C GLY A 35 -41.76 56.68 11.72
N ALA A 36 -42.80 56.42 10.96
CA ALA A 36 -42.85 55.46 9.89
C ALA A 36 -41.89 55.81 8.74
N ALA A 37 -41.25 54.81 8.19
CA ALA A 37 -40.96 54.67 6.75
C ALA A 37 -40.83 53.17 6.45
N ALA A 38 -41.77 52.66 5.70
CA ALA A 38 -41.70 51.34 5.10
C ALA A 38 -40.64 51.38 3.99
N ASP A 39 -39.59 50.56 4.17
CA ASP A 39 -38.76 50.16 3.05
C ASP A 39 -38.84 48.63 2.93
N SER A 40 -39.54 48.22 1.87
CA SER A 40 -39.69 46.84 1.45
C SER A 40 -38.41 46.41 0.76
N GLY A 41 -37.40 46.11 1.58
CA GLY A 41 -36.21 45.39 1.13
C GLY A 41 -36.52 43.89 0.99
N SER A 42 -36.77 43.46 -0.22
CA SER A 42 -36.79 42.05 -0.61
C SER A 42 -35.44 41.44 -0.26
N GLY A 43 -35.34 40.87 0.96
CA GLY A 43 -34.23 40.05 1.38
C GLY A 43 -34.26 38.77 0.54
N ASN A 44 -33.37 38.71 -0.42
CA ASN A 44 -33.04 37.49 -1.12
C ASN A 44 -32.35 36.57 -0.08
N ASN A 45 -33.14 35.82 0.66
CA ASN A 45 -32.62 34.71 1.47
C ASN A 45 -32.17 33.63 0.50
N ALA A 46 -30.95 33.77 -0.07
CA ALA A 46 -30.23 32.62 -0.60
C ALA A 46 -30.06 31.64 0.57
N PRO A 47 -30.41 30.35 0.41
CA PRO A 47 -30.18 29.35 1.45
C PRO A 47 -28.70 29.42 1.85
N ALA A 48 -28.42 29.55 3.16
CA ALA A 48 -27.04 29.47 3.64
C ALA A 48 -26.45 28.18 3.10
N ALA A 49 -25.30 28.28 2.42
CA ALA A 49 -24.60 27.11 1.91
C ALA A 49 -24.40 26.11 3.08
N LYS A 50 -24.85 24.89 2.87
CA LYS A 50 -24.70 23.83 3.88
C LYS A 50 -23.18 23.61 4.08
N ALA A 51 -22.73 23.58 5.33
CA ALA A 51 -21.33 23.29 5.62
C ALA A 51 -20.94 21.90 5.05
N PRO A 52 -19.72 21.73 4.53
CA PRO A 52 -19.28 20.45 3.98
C PRO A 52 -19.33 19.33 5.03
N VAL A 53 -19.67 18.13 4.58
CA VAL A 53 -19.65 16.94 5.43
C VAL A 53 -18.19 16.52 5.68
N LYS A 54 -17.80 16.43 6.94
CA LYS A 54 -16.45 16.00 7.29
C LYS A 54 -16.36 14.49 7.32
N ILE A 55 -15.33 13.94 6.65
CA ILE A 55 -14.96 12.52 6.70
C ILE A 55 -13.52 12.35 7.12
N SER A 56 -13.25 11.34 7.93
CA SER A 56 -11.90 10.98 8.38
C SER A 56 -11.26 9.98 7.42
N TYR A 57 -9.99 10.24 7.09
CA TYR A 57 -9.19 9.39 6.21
C TYR A 57 -7.75 9.29 6.70
N LEU A 58 -7.29 8.07 6.98
CA LEU A 58 -5.91 7.77 7.33
C LEU A 58 -5.15 7.29 6.11
N THR A 59 -3.93 7.79 5.88
CA THR A 59 -3.08 7.33 4.78
C THR A 59 -1.61 7.24 5.19
N PHE A 60 -0.93 6.21 4.70
CA PHE A 60 0.53 6.05 4.81
C PHE A 60 1.26 6.50 3.54
N ARG A 61 0.52 6.85 2.49
CA ARG A 61 1.07 7.35 1.20
C ARG A 61 1.49 8.81 1.34
N VAL A 62 2.47 9.08 2.21
CA VAL A 62 2.91 10.43 2.61
C VAL A 62 4.43 10.54 2.68
N GLY A 63 4.94 11.75 2.71
CA GLY A 63 6.36 12.05 2.89
C GLY A 63 7.24 11.42 1.82
N THR A 64 8.08 10.45 2.18
CA THR A 64 9.01 9.75 1.26
C THR A 64 8.41 8.51 0.60
N HIS A 65 7.14 8.18 0.87
CA HIS A 65 6.48 7.04 0.24
C HIS A 65 6.40 7.23 -1.28
N ALA A 66 6.62 6.16 -2.06
CA ALA A 66 6.62 6.23 -3.53
C ALA A 66 5.32 6.80 -4.12
N SER A 67 4.18 6.52 -3.48
CA SER A 67 2.85 7.01 -3.90
C SER A 67 2.43 8.34 -3.24
N ALA A 68 3.33 9.05 -2.53
CA ALA A 68 2.95 10.27 -1.82
C ALA A 68 2.44 11.37 -2.77
N LYS A 69 3.13 11.58 -3.91
CA LYS A 69 2.72 12.58 -4.92
C LYS A 69 1.36 12.27 -5.54
N MET A 70 1.06 11.01 -5.77
CA MET A 70 -0.25 10.55 -6.24
C MET A 70 -1.34 10.88 -5.23
N GLU A 71 -1.12 10.52 -3.98
CA GLU A 71 -2.07 10.76 -2.89
C GLU A 71 -2.37 12.25 -2.70
N GLU A 72 -1.31 13.07 -2.65
CA GLU A 72 -1.41 14.53 -2.56
C GLU A 72 -2.23 15.13 -3.71
N GLU A 73 -1.94 14.72 -4.95
CA GLU A 73 -2.64 15.28 -6.12
C GLU A 73 -4.09 14.79 -6.19
N GLN A 74 -4.41 13.56 -5.83
CA GLN A 74 -5.79 13.08 -5.74
C GLN A 74 -6.61 13.87 -4.71
N ILE A 75 -6.05 14.08 -3.51
CA ILE A 75 -6.73 14.86 -2.46
C ILE A 75 -6.91 16.32 -2.89
N LYS A 76 -5.90 16.94 -3.48
CA LYS A 76 -5.94 18.31 -3.99
C LYS A 76 -7.04 18.50 -5.05
N GLN A 77 -7.10 17.59 -6.05
CA GLN A 77 -8.09 17.68 -7.12
C GLN A 77 -9.51 17.37 -6.62
N PHE A 78 -9.64 16.41 -5.67
CA PHE A 78 -10.91 16.17 -5.00
C PHE A 78 -11.42 17.43 -4.28
N ASN A 79 -10.56 18.06 -3.48
CA ASN A 79 -10.91 19.27 -2.73
C ASN A 79 -11.26 20.45 -3.66
N ALA A 80 -10.58 20.58 -4.80
CA ALA A 80 -10.92 21.61 -5.79
C ALA A 80 -12.30 21.39 -6.43
N LYS A 81 -12.72 20.14 -6.56
CA LYS A 81 -13.98 19.76 -7.23
C LYS A 81 -15.17 19.65 -6.27
N TYR A 82 -14.94 19.15 -5.08
CA TYR A 82 -15.99 18.78 -4.12
C TYR A 82 -15.80 19.36 -2.71
N GLY A 83 -14.82 20.24 -2.50
CA GLY A 83 -14.51 20.79 -1.17
C GLY A 83 -15.64 21.58 -0.52
N ASP A 84 -16.58 22.12 -1.31
CA ASP A 84 -17.79 22.79 -0.81
C ASP A 84 -18.83 21.80 -0.26
N GLU A 85 -18.73 20.50 -0.63
CA GLU A 85 -19.65 19.45 -0.22
C GLU A 85 -19.04 18.50 0.81
N VAL A 86 -17.75 18.15 0.67
CA VAL A 86 -17.03 17.18 1.50
C VAL A 86 -15.68 17.72 1.91
N GLU A 87 -15.43 17.74 3.23
CA GLU A 87 -14.11 18.03 3.82
C GLU A 87 -13.43 16.72 4.23
N VAL A 88 -12.35 16.36 3.55
CA VAL A 88 -11.54 15.17 3.90
C VAL A 88 -10.53 15.56 4.98
N VAL A 89 -10.70 15.04 6.19
CA VAL A 89 -9.77 15.22 7.31
C VAL A 89 -8.73 14.10 7.25
N VAL A 90 -7.54 14.43 6.77
CA VAL A 90 -6.45 13.47 6.58
C VAL A 90 -5.60 13.33 7.83
N GLU A 91 -5.38 12.09 8.27
CA GLU A 91 -4.35 11.75 9.26
C GLU A 91 -3.21 11.00 8.58
N GLU A 92 -2.02 11.59 8.62
CA GLU A 92 -0.81 11.02 8.01
C GLU A 92 -0.17 9.98 8.94
N ILE A 93 0.11 8.80 8.42
CA ILE A 93 0.74 7.70 9.15
C ILE A 93 2.11 7.41 8.54
N PRO A 94 3.19 7.24 9.33
CA PRO A 94 4.56 7.24 8.80
C PRO A 94 4.94 6.01 7.97
N SER A 95 4.20 4.91 8.04
CA SER A 95 4.48 3.68 7.28
C SER A 95 3.27 2.77 7.16
N ASP A 96 3.33 1.82 6.22
CA ASP A 96 2.36 0.72 6.04
C ASP A 96 2.08 -0.03 7.35
N ALA A 97 3.14 -0.47 8.01
CA ALA A 97 3.03 -1.25 9.24
C ALA A 97 2.32 -0.46 10.35
N ALA A 98 2.70 0.82 10.55
CA ALA A 98 2.06 1.69 11.52
C ALA A 98 0.58 1.95 11.18
N TYR A 99 0.24 2.04 9.88
CA TYR A 99 -1.13 2.17 9.42
C TYR A 99 -1.96 0.93 9.78
N VAL A 100 -1.47 -0.25 9.44
CA VAL A 100 -2.15 -1.53 9.75
C VAL A 100 -2.39 -1.69 11.25
N ASP A 101 -1.38 -1.41 12.08
CA ASP A 101 -1.49 -1.48 13.54
C ASP A 101 -2.52 -0.46 14.08
N LYS A 102 -2.50 0.76 13.56
CA LYS A 102 -3.46 1.81 13.94
C LYS A 102 -4.90 1.39 13.59
N ILE A 103 -5.14 0.88 12.38
CA ILE A 103 -6.48 0.43 11.98
C ILE A 103 -6.95 -0.76 12.83
N LYS A 104 -6.08 -1.73 13.13
CA LYS A 104 -6.42 -2.86 14.03
C LYS A 104 -6.85 -2.37 15.42
N ILE A 105 -6.16 -1.37 15.98
CA ILE A 105 -6.52 -0.76 17.29
C ILE A 105 -7.89 -0.05 17.19
N LEU A 106 -8.09 0.77 16.16
CA LEU A 106 -9.36 1.48 15.95
C LEU A 106 -10.52 0.51 15.71
N ALA A 107 -10.29 -0.58 14.97
CA ALA A 107 -11.29 -1.62 14.76
C ALA A 107 -11.69 -2.33 16.08
N ALA A 108 -10.73 -2.59 16.96
CA ALA A 108 -11.01 -3.19 18.27
C ALA A 108 -11.89 -2.32 19.16
N SER A 109 -11.83 -0.99 19.03
CA SER A 109 -12.71 -0.04 19.72
C SER A 109 -14.00 0.28 18.93
N GLY A 110 -14.13 -0.21 17.70
CA GLY A 110 -15.24 0.11 16.81
C GLY A 110 -15.21 1.53 16.26
N ASP A 111 -14.06 2.19 16.27
CA ASP A 111 -13.88 3.60 15.90
C ASP A 111 -13.00 3.76 14.65
N VAL A 112 -13.31 3.02 13.61
CA VAL A 112 -12.59 3.09 12.33
C VAL A 112 -12.88 4.40 11.58
N PRO A 113 -11.93 4.88 10.74
CA PRO A 113 -12.13 6.04 9.87
C PRO A 113 -13.30 5.86 8.90
N ASP A 114 -13.88 6.99 8.45
CA ASP A 114 -14.97 6.96 7.47
C ASP A 114 -14.54 6.34 6.14
N VAL A 115 -13.28 6.57 5.74
CA VAL A 115 -12.65 5.91 4.61
C VAL A 115 -11.42 5.14 5.10
N VAL A 116 -11.38 3.85 4.83
CA VAL A 116 -10.27 2.95 5.19
C VAL A 116 -9.62 2.41 3.93
N MET A 117 -8.31 2.52 3.84
CA MET A 117 -7.53 1.83 2.83
C MET A 117 -7.32 0.38 3.26
N GLY A 118 -7.80 -0.55 2.46
CA GLY A 118 -7.62 -1.98 2.71
C GLY A 118 -6.16 -2.39 2.54
N LYS A 119 -5.62 -3.10 3.51
CA LYS A 119 -4.21 -3.51 3.53
C LYS A 119 -4.03 -4.69 4.50
N ASP A 120 -3.14 -5.63 4.15
CA ASP A 120 -2.59 -6.65 5.06
C ASP A 120 -3.62 -7.27 6.07
N GLY A 121 -4.79 -7.70 5.56
CA GLY A 121 -5.86 -8.29 6.38
C GLY A 121 -6.72 -7.29 7.14
N VAL A 122 -6.55 -5.99 6.94
CA VAL A 122 -7.45 -4.95 7.47
C VAL A 122 -8.90 -5.24 7.06
N ASN A 123 -9.13 -5.67 5.82
CA ASN A 123 -10.45 -6.04 5.32
C ASN A 123 -11.13 -7.10 6.17
N ASP A 124 -10.42 -8.19 6.49
CA ASP A 124 -10.96 -9.29 7.26
C ASP A 124 -11.38 -8.82 8.66
N VAL A 125 -10.58 -7.95 9.27
CA VAL A 125 -10.90 -7.36 10.57
C VAL A 125 -12.15 -6.50 10.50
N LEU A 126 -12.28 -5.65 9.47
CA LEU A 126 -13.45 -4.78 9.31
C LEU A 126 -14.70 -5.58 8.97
N ILE A 127 -14.61 -6.56 8.06
CA ILE A 127 -15.74 -7.40 7.66
C ILE A 127 -16.24 -8.25 8.84
N LYS A 128 -15.34 -8.95 9.54
CA LYS A 128 -15.68 -9.77 10.72
C LYS A 128 -16.23 -8.93 11.88
N GLY A 129 -15.69 -7.72 12.04
CA GLY A 129 -16.16 -6.75 13.04
C GLY A 129 -17.47 -6.05 12.69
N ASN A 130 -18.02 -6.27 11.49
CA ASN A 130 -19.18 -5.54 10.95
C ASN A 130 -18.96 -4.01 10.94
N LEU A 131 -17.73 -3.58 10.61
CA LEU A 131 -17.27 -2.19 10.63
C LEU A 131 -17.18 -1.58 9.23
N ALA A 132 -17.55 -2.31 8.19
CA ALA A 132 -17.55 -1.83 6.81
C ALA A 132 -18.93 -1.89 6.17
N THR A 133 -19.19 -0.96 5.25
CA THR A 133 -20.41 -0.92 4.43
C THR A 133 -20.11 -1.48 3.04
N PRO A 134 -20.87 -2.48 2.53
CA PRO A 134 -20.67 -3.00 1.18
C PRO A 134 -21.10 -2.02 0.09
N PHE A 135 -20.48 -2.11 -1.08
CA PHE A 135 -20.67 -1.19 -2.20
C PHE A 135 -21.81 -1.57 -3.17
N ASN A 136 -22.45 -2.73 -3.00
CA ASN A 136 -23.45 -3.22 -3.95
C ASN A 136 -24.49 -2.16 -4.34
N GLU A 137 -25.12 -1.51 -3.36
CA GLU A 137 -26.16 -0.50 -3.62
C GLU A 137 -25.66 0.74 -4.35
N TYR A 138 -24.41 1.15 -4.12
CA TYR A 138 -23.76 2.29 -4.78
C TYR A 138 -23.47 1.96 -6.25
N LEU A 139 -22.86 0.79 -6.50
CA LEU A 139 -22.51 0.33 -7.84
C LEU A 139 -23.73 -0.01 -8.70
N ASP A 140 -24.83 -0.49 -8.09
CA ASP A 140 -26.08 -0.77 -8.81
C ASP A 140 -26.76 0.53 -9.28
N LYS A 141 -26.49 1.67 -8.62
CA LYS A 141 -26.98 3.00 -9.01
C LYS A 141 -26.02 3.72 -9.97
N ASP A 142 -24.80 3.23 -10.15
CA ASP A 142 -23.73 3.88 -10.92
C ASP A 142 -23.02 2.90 -11.86
N ALA A 143 -23.67 2.66 -13.00
CA ALA A 143 -23.17 1.73 -14.00
C ALA A 143 -21.83 2.19 -14.63
N GLU A 144 -21.58 3.50 -14.69
CA GLU A 144 -20.35 4.07 -15.25
C GLU A 144 -19.16 3.78 -14.31
N TRP A 145 -19.34 4.06 -13.01
CA TRP A 145 -18.31 3.72 -12.03
C TRP A 145 -18.05 2.21 -11.96
N LYS A 146 -19.12 1.39 -11.95
CA LYS A 146 -19.03 -0.07 -11.99
C LYS A 146 -18.22 -0.56 -13.19
N ALA A 147 -18.48 0.00 -14.37
CA ALA A 147 -17.74 -0.32 -15.60
C ALA A 147 -16.26 0.11 -15.54
N ALA A 148 -15.98 1.29 -14.97
CA ALA A 148 -14.62 1.81 -14.79
C ALA A 148 -13.76 0.91 -13.88
N ILE A 149 -14.35 0.20 -12.90
CA ILE A 149 -13.65 -0.76 -12.04
C ILE A 149 -13.48 -2.10 -12.75
N GLY A 150 -14.51 -2.56 -13.46
CA GLY A 150 -14.51 -3.83 -14.17
C GLY A 150 -14.81 -5.05 -13.28
N GLU A 151 -15.32 -6.10 -13.92
CA GLU A 151 -15.84 -7.29 -13.22
C GLU A 151 -14.76 -8.04 -12.41
N ASP A 152 -13.56 -8.20 -12.95
CA ASP A 152 -12.47 -8.94 -12.31
C ASP A 152 -12.00 -8.25 -11.01
N ALA A 153 -11.88 -6.92 -11.02
CA ALA A 153 -11.48 -6.15 -9.84
C ALA A 153 -12.57 -6.18 -8.76
N LEU A 154 -13.84 -6.10 -9.16
CA LEU A 154 -14.97 -6.25 -8.24
C LEU A 154 -15.03 -7.66 -7.65
N ALA A 155 -14.84 -8.69 -8.48
CA ALA A 155 -14.84 -10.09 -8.03
C ALA A 155 -13.73 -10.37 -7.02
N SER A 156 -12.54 -9.75 -7.18
CA SER A 156 -11.41 -9.92 -6.25
C SER A 156 -11.74 -9.47 -4.82
N ASN A 157 -12.64 -8.48 -4.67
CA ASN A 157 -13.04 -7.86 -3.41
C ASN A 157 -14.45 -8.27 -2.93
N THR A 158 -15.02 -9.30 -3.56
CA THR A 158 -16.32 -9.85 -3.20
C THR A 158 -16.17 -11.00 -2.20
N ARG A 159 -16.93 -10.95 -1.11
CA ARG A 159 -17.09 -12.02 -0.12
C ARG A 159 -18.57 -12.22 0.17
N ASP A 160 -19.07 -13.45 0.08
CA ASP A 160 -20.47 -13.80 0.33
C ASP A 160 -21.46 -12.93 -0.48
N GLY A 161 -21.15 -12.67 -1.77
CA GLY A 161 -21.94 -11.84 -2.67
C GLY A 161 -21.93 -10.34 -2.38
N LYS A 162 -21.13 -9.88 -1.41
CA LYS A 162 -20.96 -8.46 -1.06
C LYS A 162 -19.60 -7.94 -1.53
N ILE A 163 -19.61 -6.79 -2.19
CA ILE A 163 -18.41 -6.07 -2.61
C ILE A 163 -17.99 -5.18 -1.45
N TRP A 164 -16.88 -5.50 -0.78
CA TRP A 164 -16.46 -4.85 0.45
C TRP A 164 -15.46 -3.72 0.27
N SER A 165 -14.77 -3.70 -0.87
CA SER A 165 -13.82 -2.64 -1.19
C SER A 165 -13.74 -2.40 -2.69
N ILE A 166 -13.25 -1.22 -3.08
CA ILE A 166 -13.03 -0.86 -4.48
C ILE A 166 -11.54 -0.66 -4.72
N SER A 167 -10.98 -1.46 -5.63
CA SER A 167 -9.59 -1.38 -6.04
C SER A 167 -9.30 -0.06 -6.77
N ASP A 168 -8.18 0.57 -6.46
CA ASP A 168 -7.68 1.76 -7.14
C ASP A 168 -6.60 1.46 -8.18
N GLN A 169 -6.03 0.26 -8.14
CA GLN A 169 -4.94 -0.14 -9.02
C GLN A 169 -4.86 -1.66 -9.21
N LYS A 170 -4.30 -2.04 -10.35
CA LYS A 170 -3.85 -3.40 -10.63
C LYS A 170 -2.36 -3.50 -10.35
N GLN A 171 -1.95 -4.50 -9.62
CA GLN A 171 -0.55 -4.80 -9.39
C GLN A 171 -0.05 -5.78 -10.45
N ASN A 172 1.02 -5.42 -11.15
CA ASN A 172 1.80 -6.29 -12.02
C ASN A 172 3.24 -6.24 -11.52
N ILE A 173 3.64 -7.22 -10.74
CA ILE A 173 4.89 -7.22 -9.99
C ILE A 173 5.82 -8.31 -10.52
N GLY A 174 6.97 -7.88 -11.01
CA GLY A 174 8.11 -8.72 -11.34
C GLY A 174 9.31 -8.32 -10.48
N TYR A 175 10.46 -8.16 -11.11
CA TYR A 175 11.62 -7.58 -10.45
C TYR A 175 12.31 -6.55 -11.35
N PHE A 176 12.85 -5.52 -10.72
CA PHE A 176 13.76 -4.58 -11.38
C PHE A 176 15.19 -5.08 -11.25
N TYR A 177 16.02 -4.81 -12.27
CA TYR A 177 17.42 -5.18 -12.27
C TYR A 177 18.32 -4.08 -12.82
N ASN A 178 19.56 -4.04 -12.37
CA ASN A 178 20.58 -3.11 -12.86
C ASN A 178 21.27 -3.71 -14.10
N LYS A 179 21.00 -3.14 -15.28
CA LYS A 179 21.52 -3.58 -16.58
C LYS A 179 23.05 -3.65 -16.61
N GLU A 180 23.75 -2.65 -16.02
CA GLU A 180 25.22 -2.62 -16.03
C GLU A 180 25.81 -3.73 -15.15
N MET A 181 25.20 -4.05 -14.01
CA MET A 181 25.64 -5.13 -13.14
C MET A 181 25.42 -6.49 -13.79
N PHE A 182 24.29 -6.65 -14.48
CA PHE A 182 23.98 -7.85 -15.24
C PHE A 182 24.96 -8.06 -16.40
N GLU A 183 25.25 -7.02 -17.17
CA GLU A 183 26.23 -7.05 -18.24
C GLU A 183 27.63 -7.43 -17.73
N LYS A 184 28.11 -6.77 -16.64
CA LYS A 184 29.41 -7.06 -16.03
C LYS A 184 29.52 -8.47 -15.46
N ALA A 185 28.41 -9.04 -14.97
CA ALA A 185 28.36 -10.42 -14.49
C ALA A 185 28.12 -11.43 -15.62
N GLY A 186 27.89 -10.98 -16.87
CA GLY A 186 27.60 -11.84 -18.01
C GLY A 186 26.28 -12.61 -17.90
N VAL A 187 25.27 -11.98 -17.27
CA VAL A 187 23.95 -12.60 -17.04
C VAL A 187 22.84 -11.80 -17.72
N LYS A 188 21.70 -12.46 -17.92
CA LYS A 188 20.44 -11.87 -18.40
C LYS A 188 19.32 -12.21 -17.42
N PRO A 189 18.15 -11.55 -17.48
CA PRO A 189 16.97 -12.00 -16.75
C PRO A 189 16.73 -13.50 -16.95
N ALA A 190 16.52 -14.20 -15.84
CA ALA A 190 16.44 -15.65 -15.81
C ALA A 190 15.10 -16.15 -16.36
N GLU A 191 15.11 -17.22 -17.16
CA GLU A 191 13.92 -17.90 -17.66
C GLU A 191 13.47 -19.04 -16.72
N THR A 192 14.40 -19.62 -15.94
CA THR A 192 14.13 -20.69 -14.98
C THR A 192 14.67 -20.33 -13.59
N TRP A 193 14.18 -21.00 -12.53
CA TRP A 193 14.70 -20.80 -11.17
C TRP A 193 16.14 -21.22 -11.01
N ASP A 194 16.61 -22.26 -11.72
CA ASP A 194 18.02 -22.67 -11.72
C ASP A 194 18.91 -21.57 -12.32
N GLU A 195 18.46 -20.93 -13.41
CA GLU A 195 19.16 -19.78 -13.96
C GLU A 195 19.12 -18.59 -12.99
N PHE A 196 18.00 -18.34 -12.32
CA PHE A 196 17.91 -17.28 -11.31
C PHE A 196 18.91 -17.48 -10.19
N MET A 197 19.04 -18.69 -9.65
CA MET A 197 20.02 -19.02 -8.61
C MET A 197 21.45 -18.91 -9.14
N SER A 198 21.72 -19.42 -10.34
CA SER A 198 23.03 -19.27 -11.02
C SER A 198 23.41 -17.81 -11.27
N ASN A 199 22.43 -16.96 -11.64
CA ASN A 199 22.65 -15.52 -11.84
C ASN A 199 23.03 -14.82 -10.53
N ASN A 200 22.42 -15.20 -9.39
CA ASN A 200 22.79 -14.67 -8.08
C ASN A 200 24.25 -15.04 -7.72
N GLU A 201 24.68 -16.25 -8.02
CA GLU A 201 26.06 -16.67 -7.81
C GLU A 201 27.05 -15.87 -8.67
N LYS A 202 26.75 -15.72 -9.97
CA LYS A 202 27.60 -14.96 -10.90
C LYS A 202 27.67 -13.46 -10.54
N LEU A 203 26.55 -12.84 -10.17
CA LEU A 203 26.51 -11.47 -9.68
C LEU A 203 27.39 -11.29 -8.43
N LYS A 204 27.30 -12.23 -7.49
CA LYS A 204 28.15 -12.23 -6.29
C LYS A 204 29.62 -12.42 -6.63
N ALA A 205 29.95 -13.34 -7.53
CA ALA A 205 31.31 -13.57 -7.99
C ALA A 205 31.91 -12.34 -8.71
N ALA A 206 31.06 -11.55 -9.39
CA ALA A 206 31.43 -10.27 -10.00
C ALA A 206 31.56 -9.13 -8.97
N GLY A 207 31.35 -9.38 -7.68
CA GLY A 207 31.51 -8.41 -6.58
C GLY A 207 30.26 -7.60 -6.27
N PHE A 208 29.09 -7.95 -6.83
CA PHE A 208 27.82 -7.28 -6.55
C PHE A 208 27.03 -8.00 -5.46
N VAL A 209 26.16 -7.24 -4.76
CA VAL A 209 25.08 -7.82 -3.95
C VAL A 209 23.93 -8.16 -4.91
N PRO A 210 23.52 -9.43 -5.03
CA PRO A 210 22.52 -9.82 -6.02
C PRO A 210 21.13 -9.22 -5.75
N LEU A 211 20.63 -9.30 -4.51
CA LEU A 211 19.24 -8.99 -4.16
C LEU A 211 19.12 -7.96 -3.04
N ALA A 212 18.18 -7.03 -3.19
CA ALA A 212 17.70 -6.18 -2.13
C ALA A 212 16.46 -6.83 -1.48
N LEU A 213 16.69 -7.61 -0.42
CA LEU A 213 15.62 -8.24 0.36
C LEU A 213 15.36 -7.48 1.67
N MET A 214 14.15 -7.64 2.20
CA MET A 214 13.77 -7.22 3.54
C MET A 214 13.09 -8.38 4.27
N THR A 215 13.32 -8.50 5.57
CA THR A 215 12.61 -9.49 6.40
C THR A 215 11.90 -8.88 7.60
N GLY A 216 12.08 -7.57 7.85
CA GLY A 216 11.29 -6.81 8.82
C GLY A 216 9.91 -6.43 8.27
N GLU A 217 9.12 -5.75 9.07
CA GLU A 217 7.75 -5.37 8.73
C GLU A 217 6.91 -6.58 8.27
N ASN A 218 6.34 -6.52 7.06
CA ASN A 218 5.62 -7.64 6.43
C ASN A 218 6.51 -8.49 5.48
N ALA A 219 7.83 -8.27 5.50
CA ALA A 219 8.81 -8.97 4.63
C ALA A 219 8.49 -8.87 3.12
N TRP A 220 7.94 -7.75 2.65
CA TRP A 220 7.37 -7.56 1.32
C TRP A 220 8.23 -8.09 0.17
N THR A 221 9.46 -7.59 0.00
CA THR A 221 10.30 -7.99 -1.14
C THR A 221 10.69 -9.47 -1.11
N SER A 222 10.84 -10.05 0.08
CA SER A 222 11.11 -11.48 0.25
C SER A 222 9.87 -12.32 -0.05
N ASN A 223 8.69 -11.88 0.42
CA ASN A 223 7.42 -12.56 0.16
C ASN A 223 7.03 -12.53 -1.32
N LEU A 224 7.41 -11.50 -2.09
CA LEU A 224 7.19 -11.47 -3.53
C LEU A 224 7.98 -12.58 -4.25
N ILE A 225 9.25 -12.77 -3.90
CA ILE A 225 10.06 -13.85 -4.49
C ILE A 225 9.56 -15.22 -4.03
N LEU A 226 9.21 -15.38 -2.75
CA LEU A 226 8.65 -16.62 -2.21
C LEU A 226 7.33 -16.98 -2.93
N ALA A 227 6.44 -16.00 -3.12
CA ALA A 227 5.18 -16.19 -3.85
C ALA A 227 5.41 -16.66 -5.30
N ALA A 228 6.43 -16.07 -5.97
CA ALA A 228 6.80 -16.46 -7.30
C ALA A 228 7.32 -17.91 -7.37
N MET A 229 8.21 -18.29 -6.44
CA MET A 229 8.73 -19.64 -6.34
C MET A 229 7.64 -20.69 -6.10
N ILE A 230 6.64 -20.36 -5.27
CA ILE A 230 5.51 -21.25 -5.02
C ILE A 230 4.60 -21.30 -6.24
N GLY A 231 4.18 -20.13 -6.77
CA GLY A 231 3.20 -20.01 -7.84
C GLY A 231 3.61 -20.64 -9.16
N THR A 232 4.93 -20.76 -9.40
CA THR A 232 5.51 -21.42 -10.59
C THR A 232 5.82 -22.90 -10.37
N ASN A 233 5.67 -23.41 -9.16
CA ASN A 233 5.99 -24.81 -8.84
C ASN A 233 4.80 -25.74 -9.15
N GLY A 234 4.50 -25.91 -10.42
CA GLY A 234 3.44 -26.77 -10.92
C GLY A 234 2.01 -26.31 -10.57
N GLU A 235 1.05 -27.18 -10.87
CA GLU A 235 -0.37 -26.86 -10.64
C GLU A 235 -0.73 -26.73 -9.16
N ASN A 236 -0.07 -27.48 -8.26
CA ASN A 236 -0.32 -27.37 -6.81
C ASN A 236 0.13 -26.03 -6.26
N GLY A 237 1.34 -25.56 -6.64
CA GLY A 237 1.84 -24.26 -6.24
C GLY A 237 0.97 -23.11 -6.74
N LYS A 238 0.54 -23.19 -8.01
CA LYS A 238 -0.41 -22.26 -8.59
C LYS A 238 -1.76 -22.28 -7.85
N ALA A 239 -2.28 -23.46 -7.52
CA ALA A 239 -3.52 -23.60 -6.75
C ALA A 239 -3.37 -23.01 -5.34
N PHE A 240 -2.25 -23.25 -4.65
CA PHE A 240 -1.94 -22.66 -3.35
C PHE A 240 -2.00 -21.12 -3.40
N MET A 241 -1.30 -20.51 -4.38
CA MET A 241 -1.24 -19.06 -4.54
C MET A 241 -2.57 -18.41 -4.99
N ASN A 242 -3.56 -19.18 -5.37
CA ASN A 242 -4.92 -18.73 -5.70
C ASN A 242 -5.97 -19.14 -4.67
N THR A 243 -5.57 -19.86 -3.61
CA THR A 243 -6.45 -20.24 -2.50
C THR A 243 -6.48 -19.15 -1.45
N LEU A 244 -7.66 -18.62 -1.14
CA LEU A 244 -7.81 -17.65 -0.07
C LEU A 244 -7.78 -18.35 1.31
N HIS A 245 -7.00 -17.81 2.22
CA HIS A 245 -6.81 -18.31 3.59
C HIS A 245 -6.39 -19.80 3.65
N PRO A 246 -5.28 -20.17 2.99
CA PRO A 246 -4.76 -21.52 3.10
C PRO A 246 -4.42 -21.82 4.57
N THR A 247 -4.71 -23.05 5.00
CA THR A 247 -4.48 -23.48 6.38
C THR A 247 -3.41 -24.55 6.51
N ASP A 248 -2.93 -25.08 5.38
CA ASP A 248 -1.82 -26.03 5.32
C ASP A 248 -0.69 -25.47 4.47
N PHE A 249 0.44 -25.23 5.11
CA PHE A 249 1.67 -24.76 4.50
C PHE A 249 2.72 -25.88 4.36
N ASN A 250 2.43 -27.09 4.84
CA ASN A 250 3.31 -28.27 4.73
C ASN A 250 3.23 -28.91 3.35
N THR A 251 3.36 -28.10 2.31
CA THR A 251 3.35 -28.59 0.93
C THR A 251 4.78 -28.71 0.39
N PRO A 252 5.06 -29.67 -0.51
CA PRO A 252 6.38 -29.77 -1.15
C PRO A 252 6.82 -28.48 -1.82
N GLU A 253 5.90 -27.74 -2.45
CA GLU A 253 6.13 -26.49 -3.16
C GLU A 253 6.56 -25.38 -2.19
N MET A 254 5.91 -25.25 -1.04
CA MET A 254 6.29 -24.30 0.02
C MET A 254 7.65 -24.65 0.61
N ILE A 255 7.90 -25.91 0.93
CA ILE A 255 9.17 -26.37 1.52
C ILE A 255 10.32 -26.13 0.55
N GLN A 256 10.13 -26.43 -0.75
CA GLN A 256 11.15 -26.16 -1.77
C GLN A 256 11.43 -24.66 -1.89
N ALA A 257 10.39 -23.83 -1.95
CA ALA A 257 10.52 -22.37 -2.03
C ALA A 257 11.24 -21.79 -0.79
N LEU A 258 10.93 -22.29 0.41
CA LEU A 258 11.60 -21.89 1.65
C LEU A 258 13.09 -22.28 1.67
N ASN A 259 13.47 -23.46 1.15
CA ASN A 259 14.87 -23.85 1.03
C ASN A 259 15.63 -22.91 0.07
N MET A 260 15.05 -22.56 -1.08
CA MET A 260 15.65 -21.58 -1.99
C MET A 260 15.73 -20.18 -1.34
N MET A 261 14.69 -19.74 -0.64
CA MET A 261 14.68 -18.46 0.07
C MET A 261 15.75 -18.41 1.17
N LYS A 262 15.96 -19.52 1.90
CA LYS A 262 17.06 -19.64 2.86
C LYS A 262 18.39 -19.31 2.20
N GLU A 263 18.69 -19.93 1.06
CA GLU A 263 19.93 -19.69 0.32
C GLU A 263 20.07 -18.24 -0.13
N LEU A 264 18.98 -17.61 -0.63
CA LEU A 264 18.98 -16.21 -1.01
C LEU A 264 19.29 -15.29 0.17
N LEU A 265 18.68 -15.53 1.31
CA LEU A 265 18.90 -14.75 2.53
C LEU A 265 20.31 -14.94 3.13
N GLU A 266 20.86 -16.14 3.07
CA GLU A 266 22.20 -16.45 3.59
C GLU A 266 23.34 -15.90 2.73
N LYS A 267 23.15 -15.94 1.40
CA LYS A 267 24.29 -15.77 0.47
C LYS A 267 24.19 -14.56 -0.43
N TYR A 268 22.98 -14.08 -0.80
CA TYR A 268 22.77 -13.24 -1.97
C TYR A 268 22.05 -11.92 -1.70
N THR A 269 21.93 -11.49 -0.45
CA THR A 269 21.29 -10.24 -0.09
C THR A 269 22.21 -9.28 0.69
N THR A 270 21.73 -8.08 0.99
CA THR A 270 22.44 -7.11 1.82
C THR A 270 22.62 -7.61 3.25
N LYS A 271 23.69 -7.15 3.93
CA LYS A 271 24.01 -7.62 5.30
C LYS A 271 22.94 -7.26 6.34
N ASP A 272 22.18 -6.20 6.08
CA ASP A 272 21.13 -5.68 6.94
C ASP A 272 19.73 -6.19 6.57
N ALA A 273 19.59 -7.05 5.56
CA ALA A 273 18.30 -7.58 5.12
C ALA A 273 17.48 -8.23 6.24
N LEU A 274 18.18 -8.88 7.21
CA LEU A 274 17.52 -9.48 8.37
C LEU A 274 17.07 -8.39 9.34
N GLY A 275 15.77 -8.15 9.37
CA GLY A 275 15.13 -7.09 10.14
C GLY A 275 14.98 -5.75 9.40
N ALA A 276 15.50 -5.63 8.18
CA ALA A 276 15.33 -4.45 7.35
C ALA A 276 13.85 -4.25 6.97
N GLY A 277 13.41 -2.99 6.98
CA GLY A 277 12.12 -2.58 6.43
C GLY A 277 12.18 -2.23 4.94
N TYR A 278 11.04 -1.86 4.37
CA TYR A 278 10.90 -1.55 2.94
C TYR A 278 11.90 -0.48 2.46
N ALA A 279 12.04 0.61 3.20
CA ALA A 279 12.94 1.69 2.83
C ALA A 279 14.40 1.25 2.68
N ASN A 280 14.87 0.27 3.48
CA ASN A 280 16.23 -0.25 3.38
C ASN A 280 16.45 -0.98 2.05
N ALA A 281 15.53 -1.88 1.67
CA ALA A 281 15.63 -2.63 0.42
C ALA A 281 15.47 -1.71 -0.80
N ALA A 282 14.48 -0.82 -0.80
CA ALA A 282 14.26 0.16 -1.87
C ALA A 282 15.49 1.06 -2.08
N ASN A 283 16.06 1.61 -1.00
CA ASN A 283 17.27 2.43 -1.07
C ASN A 283 18.51 1.62 -1.52
N ALA A 284 18.65 0.36 -1.10
CA ALA A 284 19.76 -0.48 -1.53
C ALA A 284 19.77 -0.66 -3.05
N PHE A 285 18.61 -0.87 -3.67
CA PHE A 285 18.50 -0.96 -5.13
C PHE A 285 18.68 0.40 -5.80
N SER A 286 17.93 1.43 -5.41
CA SER A 286 17.93 2.76 -6.04
C SER A 286 19.30 3.45 -5.96
N GLN A 287 20.11 3.13 -4.95
CA GLN A 287 21.48 3.61 -4.83
C GLN A 287 22.52 2.70 -5.54
N GLY A 288 22.08 1.71 -6.31
CA GLY A 288 22.96 0.79 -7.03
C GLY A 288 23.81 -0.09 -6.12
N LYS A 289 23.36 -0.38 -4.89
CA LYS A 289 24.05 -1.27 -3.94
C LYS A 289 23.67 -2.73 -4.11
N ALA A 290 22.51 -3.00 -4.72
CA ALA A 290 22.04 -4.34 -5.07
C ALA A 290 21.64 -4.39 -6.54
N ALA A 291 21.82 -5.57 -7.16
CA ALA A 291 21.57 -5.78 -8.58
C ALA A 291 20.10 -5.98 -8.93
N MET A 292 19.28 -6.48 -8.01
CA MET A 292 17.85 -6.74 -8.22
C MET A 292 17.01 -6.35 -7.00
N ILE A 293 15.74 -6.03 -7.26
CA ILE A 293 14.68 -5.91 -6.26
C ILE A 293 13.36 -6.41 -6.82
N ALA A 294 12.69 -7.30 -6.11
CA ALA A 294 11.29 -7.65 -6.40
C ALA A 294 10.39 -6.48 -5.97
N ASN A 295 9.72 -5.84 -6.94
CA ASN A 295 8.83 -4.72 -6.67
C ASN A 295 7.92 -4.39 -7.87
N GLY A 296 6.99 -3.47 -7.69
CA GLY A 296 6.03 -3.05 -8.70
C GLY A 296 6.27 -1.65 -9.27
N PRO A 297 5.46 -1.24 -10.26
CA PRO A 297 5.65 -0.01 -11.03
C PRO A 297 5.65 1.29 -10.21
N TRP A 298 5.04 1.32 -9.03
CA TRP A 298 5.07 2.47 -8.12
C TRP A 298 6.48 2.92 -7.75
N MET A 299 7.48 2.03 -7.81
CA MET A 299 8.87 2.37 -7.52
C MET A 299 9.58 3.10 -8.69
N ILE A 300 8.99 3.13 -9.88
CA ILE A 300 9.64 3.69 -11.10
C ILE A 300 10.02 5.15 -10.91
N GLY A 301 9.17 5.95 -10.25
CA GLY A 301 9.45 7.34 -9.95
C GLY A 301 10.69 7.57 -9.06
N ASP A 302 11.05 6.59 -8.24
CA ASP A 302 12.20 6.67 -7.34
C ASP A 302 13.53 6.59 -8.12
N PHE A 303 13.55 5.97 -9.30
CA PHE A 303 14.77 5.76 -10.09
C PHE A 303 15.34 7.05 -10.69
N SER A 304 14.50 8.06 -10.91
CA SER A 304 14.89 9.39 -11.40
C SER A 304 14.83 10.47 -10.31
N ASP A 305 14.46 10.14 -9.08
CA ASP A 305 14.40 11.09 -7.96
C ASP A 305 15.80 11.28 -7.38
N PRO A 306 16.41 12.49 -7.48
CA PRO A 306 17.76 12.74 -6.98
C PRO A 306 17.89 12.62 -5.45
N ALA A 307 16.78 12.62 -4.71
CA ALA A 307 16.78 12.35 -3.27
C ALA A 307 16.90 10.85 -2.93
N LYS A 308 16.64 9.96 -3.90
CA LYS A 308 16.59 8.51 -3.70
C LYS A 308 17.62 7.75 -4.53
N SER A 309 17.92 8.23 -5.73
CA SER A 309 18.79 7.56 -6.70
C SER A 309 19.94 8.44 -7.16
N SER A 310 21.02 7.82 -7.60
CA SER A 310 22.12 8.53 -8.27
C SER A 310 21.69 9.03 -9.65
N GLU A 311 22.32 10.09 -10.14
CA GLU A 311 22.08 10.63 -11.48
C GLU A 311 22.21 9.56 -12.56
N GLY A 312 21.19 9.47 -13.44
CA GLY A 312 21.15 8.51 -14.55
C GLY A 312 20.91 7.06 -14.11
N PHE A 313 20.45 6.81 -12.89
CA PHE A 313 20.16 5.46 -12.43
C PHE A 313 18.96 4.85 -13.17
N ASP A 314 17.96 5.64 -13.51
CA ASP A 314 16.78 5.25 -14.29
C ASP A 314 17.13 4.59 -15.63
N ALA A 315 18.14 5.12 -16.34
CA ALA A 315 18.61 4.54 -17.59
C ALA A 315 19.25 3.14 -17.41
N LYS A 316 19.74 2.84 -16.19
CA LYS A 316 20.38 1.56 -15.84
C LYS A 316 19.40 0.50 -15.38
N VAL A 317 18.13 0.86 -15.14
CA VAL A 317 17.13 -0.08 -14.67
C VAL A 317 16.44 -0.79 -15.83
N GLY A 318 16.29 -2.11 -15.72
CA GLY A 318 15.40 -2.92 -16.51
C GLY A 318 14.35 -3.58 -15.65
N VAL A 319 13.30 -4.09 -16.25
CA VAL A 319 12.25 -4.86 -15.58
C VAL A 319 12.14 -6.24 -16.20
N ALA A 320 11.85 -7.25 -15.39
CA ALA A 320 11.67 -8.63 -15.86
C ALA A 320 10.51 -9.32 -15.15
N ALA A 321 9.91 -10.27 -15.84
CA ALA A 321 9.05 -11.27 -15.21
C ALA A 321 9.89 -12.22 -14.35
N TYR A 322 9.27 -12.88 -13.38
CA TYR A 322 9.90 -13.99 -12.68
C TYR A 322 10.09 -15.19 -13.64
N PRO A 323 10.94 -16.15 -13.28
CA PRO A 323 11.07 -17.39 -14.01
C PRO A 323 9.74 -18.02 -14.40
N ASP A 324 9.76 -18.88 -15.41
CA ASP A 324 8.58 -19.55 -16.00
C ASP A 324 7.56 -18.54 -16.58
N ASN A 325 8.07 -17.40 -17.07
CA ASN A 325 7.27 -16.33 -17.67
C ASN A 325 6.07 -15.93 -16.79
N SER A 326 6.35 -15.60 -15.55
CA SER A 326 5.34 -15.38 -14.52
C SER A 326 5.39 -13.99 -13.88
N LEU A 327 4.26 -13.50 -13.44
CA LEU A 327 4.11 -12.25 -12.67
C LEU A 327 3.13 -12.43 -11.52
N ILE A 328 3.37 -11.69 -10.44
CA ILE A 328 2.30 -11.41 -9.50
C ILE A 328 1.37 -10.40 -10.17
N SER A 329 0.12 -10.80 -10.39
CA SER A 329 -0.91 -9.95 -10.98
C SER A 329 -2.17 -10.05 -10.13
N THR A 330 -2.45 -8.99 -9.39
CA THR A 330 -3.60 -8.92 -8.49
C THR A 330 -4.15 -7.50 -8.47
N TYR A 331 -5.36 -7.35 -7.98
CA TYR A 331 -5.93 -6.04 -7.69
C TYR A 331 -5.60 -5.65 -6.25
N GLU A 332 -5.20 -4.40 -6.06
CA GLU A 332 -5.06 -3.86 -4.71
C GLU A 332 -6.42 -3.97 -3.99
N VAL A 333 -6.37 -4.15 -2.69
CA VAL A 333 -7.62 -4.24 -1.92
C VAL A 333 -8.46 -2.96 -2.05
N GLY A 334 -7.80 -1.81 -2.19
CA GLY A 334 -8.45 -0.53 -2.40
C GLY A 334 -9.14 0.03 -1.16
N TYR A 335 -10.25 0.74 -1.36
CA TYR A 335 -10.88 1.54 -0.31
C TYR A 335 -12.17 0.91 0.20
N MET A 336 -12.42 1.04 1.51
CA MET A 336 -13.62 0.58 2.22
C MET A 336 -14.35 1.76 2.86
N ILE A 337 -15.66 1.66 2.99
CA ILE A 337 -16.47 2.61 3.74
C ILE A 337 -16.59 2.13 5.19
N GLY A 338 -15.94 2.85 6.13
CA GLY A 338 -16.08 2.65 7.58
C GLY A 338 -17.08 3.60 8.24
N ALA A 339 -17.61 4.57 7.48
CA ALA A 339 -18.53 5.60 7.94
C ALA A 339 -19.82 5.04 8.56
N LYS A 340 -20.30 5.69 9.63
CA LYS A 340 -21.38 5.20 10.47
C LYS A 340 -22.75 5.84 10.14
N THR A 341 -22.79 7.11 9.73
CA THR A 341 -24.02 7.81 9.41
C THR A 341 -24.31 7.80 7.90
N PRO A 342 -25.58 7.94 7.47
CA PRO A 342 -25.88 8.04 6.03
C PRO A 342 -25.10 9.16 5.34
N GLU A 343 -25.01 10.33 5.95
CA GLU A 343 -24.34 11.51 5.38
C GLU A 343 -22.84 11.27 5.18
N THR A 344 -22.16 10.69 6.20
CA THR A 344 -20.72 10.38 6.08
C THR A 344 -20.46 9.20 5.16
N ARG A 345 -21.40 8.25 5.00
CA ARG A 345 -21.30 7.17 4.00
C ARG A 345 -21.36 7.70 2.56
N GLU A 346 -22.30 8.60 2.27
CA GLU A 346 -22.41 9.24 0.95
C GLU A 346 -21.17 10.10 0.63
N ALA A 347 -20.64 10.81 1.63
CA ALA A 347 -19.42 11.60 1.48
C ALA A 347 -18.18 10.68 1.27
N ALA A 348 -18.08 9.59 2.00
CA ALA A 348 -17.03 8.59 1.84
C ALA A 348 -17.08 7.88 0.47
N GLU A 349 -18.30 7.51 0.03
CA GLU A 349 -18.53 6.96 -1.31
C GLU A 349 -18.06 7.95 -2.39
N LYS A 350 -18.43 9.22 -2.31
CA LYS A 350 -18.04 10.25 -3.26
C LYS A 350 -16.51 10.38 -3.35
N PHE A 351 -15.81 10.37 -2.22
CA PHE A 351 -14.35 10.41 -2.20
C PHE A 351 -13.73 9.14 -2.80
N ILE A 352 -14.24 7.96 -2.43
CA ILE A 352 -13.76 6.68 -2.98
C ILE A 352 -14.04 6.61 -4.49
N LYS A 353 -15.24 7.01 -4.95
CA LYS A 353 -15.57 7.07 -6.37
C LYS A 353 -14.63 7.98 -7.15
N PHE A 354 -14.29 9.16 -6.60
CA PHE A 354 -13.31 10.04 -7.24
C PHE A 354 -11.94 9.35 -7.36
N LYS A 355 -11.44 8.72 -6.30
CA LYS A 355 -10.12 8.06 -6.32
C LYS A 355 -10.06 6.85 -7.25
N THR A 356 -11.16 6.11 -7.39
CA THR A 356 -11.20 4.82 -8.10
C THR A 356 -11.89 4.89 -9.47
N GLY A 357 -12.54 6.01 -9.80
CA GLY A 357 -13.06 6.28 -11.14
C GLY A 357 -11.94 6.61 -12.14
N LEU A 358 -12.31 6.78 -13.42
CA LEU A 358 -11.31 7.01 -14.50
C LEU A 358 -10.40 8.20 -14.23
N GLU A 359 -10.94 9.30 -13.69
CA GLU A 359 -10.18 10.52 -13.33
C GLU A 359 -9.12 10.22 -12.26
N GLY A 360 -9.50 9.57 -11.15
CA GLY A 360 -8.61 9.23 -10.06
C GLY A 360 -7.55 8.19 -10.46
N GLN A 361 -7.92 7.22 -11.30
CA GLN A 361 -6.99 6.25 -11.88
C GLN A 361 -5.98 6.92 -12.83
N ALA A 362 -6.41 7.93 -13.62
CA ALA A 362 -5.51 8.69 -14.49
C ALA A 362 -4.49 9.49 -13.66
N ILE A 363 -4.94 10.16 -12.57
CA ILE A 363 -4.05 10.83 -11.63
C ILE A 363 -3.06 9.82 -10.99
N ALA A 364 -3.55 8.65 -10.60
CA ALA A 364 -2.73 7.62 -9.99
C ALA A 364 -1.63 7.10 -10.94
N LEU A 365 -1.97 6.92 -12.21
CA LEU A 365 -0.99 6.55 -13.24
C LEU A 365 0.03 7.66 -13.49
N GLU A 366 -0.42 8.91 -13.63
CA GLU A 366 0.44 10.04 -14.01
C GLU A 366 1.41 10.45 -12.89
N TYR A 367 0.97 10.41 -11.63
CA TYR A 367 1.77 10.88 -10.47
C TYR A 367 2.37 9.77 -9.63
N GLY A 368 1.88 8.53 -9.75
CA GLY A 368 2.33 7.38 -8.95
C GLY A 368 2.88 6.22 -9.76
N ASN A 369 2.83 6.27 -11.10
CA ASN A 369 3.16 5.16 -11.99
C ASN A 369 2.42 3.85 -11.63
N VAL A 370 1.27 3.95 -10.99
CA VAL A 370 0.47 2.78 -10.63
C VAL A 370 -0.42 2.38 -11.79
N MET A 371 -0.56 1.08 -12.01
CA MET A 371 -1.35 0.56 -13.11
C MET A 371 -2.85 0.69 -12.79
N PRO A 372 -3.64 1.34 -13.65
CA PRO A 372 -5.07 1.46 -13.46
C PRO A 372 -5.75 0.09 -13.51
N VAL A 373 -6.92 -0.03 -12.87
CA VAL A 373 -7.78 -1.21 -13.01
C VAL A 373 -8.51 -1.19 -14.36
N SER A 374 -8.88 0.00 -14.84
CA SER A 374 -9.53 0.19 -16.14
C SER A 374 -8.55 0.17 -17.29
N SER A 375 -8.89 -0.56 -18.34
CA SER A 375 -8.14 -0.53 -19.61
C SER A 375 -8.34 0.77 -20.42
N GLU A 376 -9.32 1.61 -20.05
CA GLU A 376 -9.56 2.91 -20.70
C GLU A 376 -8.50 3.94 -20.30
N VAL A 377 -7.89 3.80 -19.13
CA VAL A 377 -6.84 4.71 -18.65
C VAL A 377 -5.48 4.23 -19.18
N GLN A 378 -4.88 5.04 -20.05
CA GLN A 378 -3.60 4.76 -20.66
C GLN A 378 -2.57 5.84 -20.28
N PRO A 379 -1.26 5.49 -20.20
CA PRO A 379 -0.23 6.48 -19.93
C PRO A 379 -0.15 7.53 -21.05
N SER A 380 -0.03 8.80 -20.65
CA SER A 380 0.20 9.90 -21.60
C SER A 380 1.52 9.72 -22.35
N ASP A 381 1.66 10.34 -23.54
CA ASP A 381 2.92 10.28 -24.27
C ASP A 381 4.06 10.95 -23.49
N ALA A 382 3.77 12.00 -22.74
CA ALA A 382 4.71 12.65 -21.85
C ALA A 382 5.18 11.69 -20.71
N LEU A 383 4.26 10.89 -20.16
CA LEU A 383 4.61 9.90 -19.15
C LEU A 383 5.46 8.76 -19.71
N LYS A 384 5.15 8.30 -20.92
CA LYS A 384 5.94 7.27 -21.63
C LYS A 384 7.37 7.75 -21.94
N GLU A 385 7.50 9.02 -22.36
CA GLU A 385 8.81 9.63 -22.62
C GLU A 385 9.60 9.82 -21.33
N LYS A 386 8.93 10.28 -20.25
CA LYS A 386 9.55 10.48 -18.94
C LYS A 386 9.99 9.18 -18.27
N TYR A 387 9.21 8.11 -18.42
CA TYR A 387 9.47 6.83 -17.78
C TYR A 387 9.43 5.67 -18.79
N PRO A 388 10.46 5.48 -19.62
CA PRO A 388 10.51 4.36 -20.58
C PRO A 388 10.35 2.98 -19.91
N ILE A 389 10.84 2.83 -18.68
CA ILE A 389 10.70 1.61 -17.87
C ILE A 389 9.24 1.26 -17.54
N LEU A 390 8.33 2.26 -17.50
CA LEU A 390 6.90 2.01 -17.35
C LEU A 390 6.34 1.30 -18.59
N VAL A 391 6.75 1.73 -19.78
CA VAL A 391 6.36 1.08 -21.04
C VAL A 391 6.91 -0.36 -21.11
N GLU A 392 8.16 -0.55 -20.66
CA GLU A 392 8.77 -1.89 -20.56
C GLU A 392 7.98 -2.77 -19.57
N SER A 393 7.58 -2.25 -18.40
CA SER A 393 6.77 -2.96 -17.40
C SER A 393 5.40 -3.39 -17.96
N ILE A 394 4.73 -2.51 -18.70
CA ILE A 394 3.47 -2.82 -19.37
C ILE A 394 3.69 -3.94 -20.41
N THR A 395 4.75 -3.84 -21.19
CA THR A 395 5.09 -4.84 -22.23
C THR A 395 5.39 -6.20 -21.61
N VAL A 396 6.13 -6.24 -20.49
CA VAL A 396 6.40 -7.47 -19.73
C VAL A 396 5.07 -8.08 -19.26
N ALA A 397 4.19 -7.27 -18.67
CA ALA A 397 2.89 -7.75 -18.18
C ALA A 397 2.00 -8.32 -19.29
N GLN A 398 2.01 -7.71 -20.48
CA GLN A 398 1.25 -8.20 -21.63
C GLN A 398 1.76 -9.53 -22.22
N LYS A 399 3.05 -9.82 -22.07
CA LYS A 399 3.69 -11.05 -22.58
C LYS A 399 3.66 -12.20 -21.59
N THR A 400 3.38 -11.92 -20.32
CA THR A 400 3.40 -12.92 -19.25
C THR A 400 2.15 -13.79 -19.32
N GLN A 401 2.33 -15.10 -19.11
CA GLN A 401 1.26 -16.08 -19.24
C GLN A 401 0.76 -16.61 -17.90
N LEU A 402 1.65 -16.68 -16.90
CA LEU A 402 1.29 -17.20 -15.58
C LEU A 402 1.11 -16.05 -14.58
N HIS A 403 -0.07 -16.01 -13.97
CA HIS A 403 -0.43 -15.00 -12.98
C HIS A 403 -0.88 -15.64 -11.67
N TYR A 404 -0.48 -15.05 -10.54
CA TYR A 404 -0.88 -15.45 -9.20
C TYR A 404 -0.89 -14.24 -8.28
N ARG A 405 -1.47 -14.39 -7.09
CA ARG A 405 -1.65 -13.32 -6.12
C ARG A 405 -0.38 -13.08 -5.30
N THR A 406 -0.33 -11.97 -4.55
CA THR A 406 0.65 -11.77 -3.49
C THR A 406 0.36 -12.70 -2.32
N LEU A 407 1.40 -13.10 -1.58
CA LEU A 407 1.24 -14.00 -0.44
C LEU A 407 0.37 -13.36 0.67
N ASP A 408 0.61 -12.11 0.99
CA ASP A 408 -0.14 -11.36 2.00
C ASP A 408 -1.61 -11.11 1.65
N SER A 409 -1.98 -11.13 0.36
CA SER A 409 -3.37 -11.02 -0.07
C SER A 409 -4.18 -12.31 0.10
N ILE A 410 -3.53 -13.45 0.28
CA ILE A 410 -4.19 -14.75 0.41
C ILE A 410 -4.13 -15.34 1.81
N VAL A 411 -3.15 -14.97 2.65
CA VAL A 411 -3.00 -15.55 3.99
C VAL A 411 -3.73 -14.74 5.06
N TYR A 412 -3.91 -15.34 6.24
CA TYR A 412 -4.44 -14.60 7.39
C TYR A 412 -3.44 -13.56 7.90
N PRO A 413 -3.90 -12.45 8.52
CA PRO A 413 -3.03 -11.38 9.02
C PRO A 413 -1.93 -11.84 9.97
N ASN A 414 -2.23 -12.80 10.87
CA ASN A 414 -1.26 -13.35 11.80
C ASN A 414 -0.17 -14.19 11.11
N VAL A 415 -0.44 -14.73 9.93
CA VAL A 415 0.56 -15.40 9.08
C VAL A 415 1.46 -14.36 8.43
N THR A 416 0.90 -13.27 7.90
CA THR A 416 1.70 -12.14 7.39
C THR A 416 2.62 -11.57 8.48
N ASP A 417 2.11 -11.35 9.68
CA ASP A 417 2.89 -10.84 10.82
C ASP A 417 4.01 -11.79 11.29
N ALA A 418 3.91 -13.08 11.01
CA ALA A 418 4.89 -14.08 11.42
C ALA A 418 6.20 -14.02 10.63
N TRP A 419 6.17 -13.62 9.35
CA TRP A 419 7.32 -13.67 8.46
C TRP A 419 8.54 -12.92 9.00
N LYS A 420 8.37 -11.76 9.65
CA LYS A 420 9.45 -10.99 10.26
C LYS A 420 10.25 -11.75 11.32
N ASN A 421 9.66 -12.79 11.93
CA ASN A 421 10.30 -13.64 12.91
C ASN A 421 10.80 -14.96 12.29
N LEU A 422 10.13 -15.45 11.24
CA LEU A 422 10.43 -16.74 10.62
C LEU A 422 11.64 -16.68 9.68
N TYR A 423 11.74 -15.66 8.83
CA TYR A 423 12.90 -15.51 7.94
C TYR A 423 14.23 -15.40 8.68
N PRO A 424 14.38 -14.64 9.79
CA PRO A 424 15.62 -14.66 10.56
C PRO A 424 15.95 -16.02 11.19
N LYS A 425 14.96 -16.82 11.58
CA LYS A 425 15.18 -18.20 12.06
C LYS A 425 15.69 -19.08 10.92
N LEU A 426 15.05 -19.00 9.75
CA LEU A 426 15.39 -19.77 8.56
C LEU A 426 16.82 -19.44 8.08
N ALA A 427 17.13 -18.16 7.90
CA ALA A 427 18.44 -17.68 7.46
C ALA A 427 19.57 -18.01 8.45
N ALA A 428 19.29 -18.02 9.76
CA ALA A 428 20.28 -18.41 10.78
C ALA A 428 20.40 -19.91 10.98
N GLY A 429 19.68 -20.74 10.22
CA GLY A 429 19.65 -22.21 10.39
C GLY A 429 19.08 -22.66 11.74
N ARG A 430 18.26 -21.81 12.39
CA ARG A 430 17.61 -22.11 13.68
C ARG A 430 16.28 -22.85 13.50
N ALA A 431 15.78 -22.90 12.28
CA ALA A 431 14.64 -23.70 11.88
C ALA A 431 14.85 -24.17 10.44
N THR A 432 14.35 -25.36 10.11
CA THR A 432 14.32 -25.91 8.75
C THR A 432 13.13 -25.35 7.98
N ALA A 433 13.08 -25.56 6.66
CA ALA A 433 11.95 -25.19 5.83
C ALA A 433 10.66 -25.89 6.29
N GLU A 434 10.75 -27.15 6.67
CA GLU A 434 9.65 -27.96 7.18
C GLU A 434 9.12 -27.42 8.52
N GLU A 435 10.02 -27.03 9.44
CA GLU A 435 9.64 -26.45 10.72
C GLU A 435 8.97 -25.08 10.52
N ILE A 436 9.42 -24.25 9.57
CA ILE A 436 8.78 -22.99 9.23
C ILE A 436 7.39 -23.23 8.62
N ALA A 437 7.26 -24.18 7.69
CA ALA A 437 5.98 -24.55 7.08
C ALA A 437 4.97 -25.04 8.13
N GLN A 438 5.44 -25.85 9.10
CA GLN A 438 4.60 -26.30 10.21
C GLN A 438 4.20 -25.13 11.12
N GLU A 439 5.13 -24.22 11.48
CA GLU A 439 4.82 -23.05 12.30
C GLU A 439 3.77 -22.14 11.62
N LEU A 440 3.84 -21.96 10.30
CA LEU A 440 2.82 -21.23 9.52
C LEU A 440 1.46 -21.93 9.55
N THR A 441 1.45 -23.26 9.42
CA THR A 441 0.23 -24.07 9.51
C THR A 441 -0.44 -23.92 10.88
N ASP A 442 0.36 -24.00 11.95
CA ASP A 442 -0.14 -23.84 13.33
C ASP A 442 -0.66 -22.42 13.59
N ILE A 443 -0.03 -21.39 13.00
CA ILE A 443 -0.50 -19.99 13.08
C ILE A 443 -1.82 -19.83 12.34
N ALA A 444 -1.94 -20.36 11.11
CA ALA A 444 -3.15 -20.29 10.32
C ALA A 444 -4.34 -21.01 10.98
N ALA A 445 -4.08 -22.13 11.64
CA ALA A 445 -5.08 -22.93 12.34
C ALA A 445 -5.79 -22.15 13.49
N LYS A 446 -5.16 -21.11 14.03
CA LYS A 446 -5.76 -20.26 15.09
C LYS A 446 -6.89 -19.36 14.62
N ASN A 447 -7.13 -19.30 13.30
CA ASN A 447 -8.22 -18.50 12.69
C ASN A 447 -9.48 -19.31 12.36
N LYS A 448 -9.50 -20.60 12.71
CA LYS A 448 -10.66 -21.49 12.52
C LYS A 448 -11.71 -21.30 13.60
#